data_8a4e146e00e2bbe8a12327bd73af55ac
#
_entry.id   8a4e146e00e2bbe8a12327bd73af55ac
#
_cell.length_a   1.000
_cell.length_b   1.000
_cell.length_c   1.000
_cell.angle_alpha   90.00
_cell.angle_beta   90.00
_cell.angle_gamma   90.00
#
_symmetry.space_group_name_H-M   'P 1'
#
loop_
_entity.id
_entity.type
_entity.pdbx_description
1 polymer ?
#
loop_
_entity_poly.entity_id
_entity_poly.type
_entity_poly.pdbx_seq_one_letter_code
_entity_poly.pdbx_strand_id
1 'polypeptide(L)'
;MPEILEMINDKDRLSFSQNYSVKRPYKGNTLFPDVKTPNLEAEYYRLSQGSALPTLAMVHALDTEAAIGTRPPIEKVTVEKFLIKEKINQSEKTQEYVKNGVDESGLVRYIYDDMGRLSDSVVARAEKMKQDVMSEGKIKINENRLNFIIDLGVPADNFVTANWSDPDHNILGDITAWKKIAKDQGQTITKAQTSEKILAYMQNNKGIQTAINGTLGVGAFVSVDQVNALMQRMFGFTIEADEDVYAVLEKQANGTLKRKSTRFFPENKFTMYTAATNGRVGTGLWGRPPEELAYGPWTEKSAKQFVTITQWETPDPVATWTKASGLFVPVLPNPEGMIIATITFDDGGSLDNLNVTSAAGTASGATKITVTPELTDGNSYKYKTGENLKLPEYGANVRTWSSWDGASDITATTGDEICIVECDASYKAVKAGITTVTSQA
;
A
#
# COMPACT_ATOMS: atom_id res chain seq x y z
N MET A 1 -37.56 9.72 30.51
CA MET A 1 -36.86 8.61 29.85
C MET A 1 -35.46 8.62 30.38
N PRO A 2 -34.85 7.48 30.67
CA PRO A 2 -33.47 7.49 31.12
C PRO A 2 -32.58 8.15 30.06
N GLU A 3 -31.56 8.90 30.48
CA GLU A 3 -30.56 9.46 29.59
C GLU A 3 -29.76 8.31 28.94
N ILE A 4 -29.22 8.55 27.73
CA ILE A 4 -28.47 7.52 26.99
C ILE A 4 -27.35 6.93 27.83
N LEU A 5 -26.67 7.78 28.65
CA LEU A 5 -25.61 7.34 29.54
C LEU A 5 -26.12 6.46 30.71
N GLU A 6 -27.38 6.60 31.13
CA GLU A 6 -27.98 5.76 32.16
C GLU A 6 -28.39 4.36 31.62
N MET A 7 -28.63 4.24 30.29
CA MET A 7 -29.02 2.97 29.66
C MET A 7 -27.83 2.02 29.52
N ILE A 8 -26.61 2.52 29.47
CA ILE A 8 -25.39 1.71 29.38
C ILE A 8 -24.49 2.08 30.55
N ASN A 9 -24.45 1.22 31.53
CA ASN A 9 -23.62 1.45 32.71
C ASN A 9 -22.13 1.18 32.43
N ASP A 10 -21.25 1.64 33.32
CA ASP A 10 -19.81 1.51 33.18
C ASP A 10 -19.35 0.03 33.08
N LYS A 11 -20.06 -0.89 33.75
CA LYS A 11 -19.73 -2.32 33.67
C LYS A 11 -20.01 -2.89 32.31
N ASP A 12 -21.09 -2.50 31.65
CA ASP A 12 -21.47 -2.99 30.32
C ASP A 12 -20.52 -2.44 29.26
N ARG A 13 -20.14 -1.17 29.36
CA ARG A 13 -19.11 -0.55 28.51
C ARG A 13 -17.76 -1.23 28.68
N LEU A 14 -17.35 -1.47 29.93
CA LEU A 14 -16.11 -2.18 30.23
C LEU A 14 -16.15 -3.60 29.70
N SER A 15 -17.25 -4.32 29.86
CA SER A 15 -17.44 -5.66 29.31
C SER A 15 -17.36 -5.67 27.79
N PHE A 16 -18.00 -4.71 27.11
CA PHE A 16 -17.87 -4.55 25.67
C PHE A 16 -16.42 -4.29 25.25
N SER A 17 -15.78 -3.31 25.84
CA SER A 17 -14.39 -2.95 25.54
C SER A 17 -13.41 -4.11 25.79
N GLN A 18 -13.64 -4.94 26.81
CA GLN A 18 -12.81 -6.11 27.12
C GLN A 18 -13.05 -7.31 26.22
N ASN A 19 -14.27 -7.50 25.72
CA ASN A 19 -14.66 -8.68 24.96
C ASN A 19 -14.84 -8.40 23.46
N TYR A 20 -14.77 -7.13 23.05
CA TYR A 20 -14.86 -6.78 21.64
C TYR A 20 -13.71 -7.41 20.87
N SER A 21 -14.03 -8.16 19.84
CA SER A 21 -13.06 -8.71 18.90
C SER A 21 -13.27 -8.07 17.53
N VAL A 22 -12.17 -7.63 16.92
CA VAL A 22 -12.20 -7.10 15.56
C VAL A 22 -12.74 -8.16 14.61
N LYS A 23 -13.76 -7.80 13.82
CA LYS A 23 -14.45 -8.71 12.89
C LYS A 23 -13.56 -9.24 11.77
N ARG A 24 -12.41 -8.60 11.51
CA ARG A 24 -11.45 -8.98 10.47
C ARG A 24 -10.11 -9.32 11.07
N PRO A 25 -9.60 -10.54 10.88
CA PRO A 25 -8.21 -10.86 11.21
C PRO A 25 -7.29 -10.20 10.18
N TYR A 26 -6.61 -9.13 10.56
CA TYR A 26 -5.60 -8.47 9.74
C TYR A 26 -4.29 -9.27 9.72
N LYS A 27 -3.62 -9.31 8.56
CA LYS A 27 -2.30 -9.97 8.41
C LYS A 27 -1.22 -9.35 9.29
N GLY A 28 -1.25 -8.04 9.46
CA GLY A 28 -0.32 -7.34 10.32
C GLY A 28 -0.32 -7.82 11.78
N ASN A 29 -1.38 -8.45 12.24
CA ASN A 29 -1.42 -9.02 13.60
C ASN A 29 -0.49 -10.25 13.76
N THR A 30 -0.28 -11.01 12.69
CA THR A 30 0.70 -12.11 12.68
C THR A 30 2.12 -11.57 12.55
N LEU A 31 2.33 -10.58 11.68
CA LEU A 31 3.64 -9.98 11.42
C LEU A 31 4.13 -9.13 12.61
N PHE A 32 3.24 -8.39 13.22
CA PHE A 32 3.47 -7.50 14.37
C PHE A 32 2.45 -7.79 15.47
N PRO A 33 2.62 -8.87 16.26
CA PRO A 33 1.72 -9.17 17.37
C PRO A 33 1.62 -7.98 18.32
N ASP A 34 0.39 -7.69 18.76
CA ASP A 34 0.08 -6.55 19.59
C ASP A 34 0.43 -6.80 21.07
N VAL A 35 1.11 -5.84 21.68
CA VAL A 35 1.51 -5.85 23.08
C VAL A 35 1.20 -4.49 23.71
N LYS A 36 0.53 -4.49 24.86
CA LYS A 36 0.25 -3.27 25.62
C LYS A 36 1.38 -2.96 26.61
N THR A 37 1.91 -1.75 26.56
CA THR A 37 2.96 -1.25 27.47
C THR A 37 2.51 0.05 28.13
N PRO A 38 2.91 0.34 29.38
CA PRO A 38 2.42 1.50 30.12
C PRO A 38 3.00 2.84 29.60
N ASN A 39 4.14 2.82 28.92
CA ASN A 39 4.92 4.00 28.58
C ASN A 39 4.39 4.69 27.32
N LEU A 40 4.50 6.01 27.26
CA LEU A 40 4.22 6.82 26.07
C LEU A 40 5.21 6.50 24.96
N GLU A 41 6.47 6.33 25.31
CA GLU A 41 7.53 5.97 24.38
C GLU A 41 7.68 4.47 24.24
N ALA A 42 8.03 4.04 23.04
CA ALA A 42 8.43 2.67 22.72
C ALA A 42 9.95 2.61 22.71
N GLU A 43 10.53 1.89 23.65
CA GLU A 43 11.95 1.60 23.67
C GLU A 43 12.19 0.18 23.16
N TYR A 44 13.05 0.02 22.18
CA TYR A 44 13.45 -1.30 21.70
C TYR A 44 14.89 -1.31 21.25
N TYR A 45 15.46 -2.50 21.21
CA TYR A 45 16.81 -2.71 20.70
C TYR A 45 16.76 -3.14 19.25
N ARG A 46 17.52 -2.43 18.41
CA ARG A 46 17.69 -2.73 16.99
C ARG A 46 19.09 -3.31 16.78
N LEU A 47 19.18 -4.38 15.99
CA LEU A 47 20.45 -4.89 15.53
C LEU A 47 21.05 -3.85 14.56
N SER A 48 22.28 -3.46 14.77
CA SER A 48 22.96 -2.57 13.85
C SER A 48 23.54 -3.35 12.68
N GLN A 49 23.88 -2.61 11.62
CA GLN A 49 24.27 -3.15 10.33
C GLN A 49 25.40 -4.18 10.42
N GLY A 50 25.20 -5.36 9.81
CA GLY A 50 26.19 -6.45 9.79
C GLY A 50 26.27 -7.26 11.07
N SER A 51 25.42 -7.01 12.08
CA SER A 51 25.47 -7.72 13.38
C SER A 51 25.11 -9.20 13.31
N ALA A 52 24.43 -9.63 12.23
CA ALA A 52 24.06 -11.04 12.03
C ALA A 52 25.22 -11.90 11.48
N LEU A 53 26.31 -11.28 11.01
CA LEU A 53 27.47 -12.00 10.48
C LEU A 53 28.41 -12.44 11.62
N PRO A 54 28.83 -13.73 11.68
CA PRO A 54 29.80 -14.19 12.66
C PRO A 54 31.19 -13.66 12.33
N THR A 55 31.92 -13.18 13.33
CA THR A 55 33.35 -12.85 13.20
C THR A 55 34.19 -14.10 13.38
N LEU A 56 35.25 -14.23 12.56
CA LEU A 56 36.17 -15.37 12.71
C LEU A 56 37.06 -15.17 13.95
N ALA A 57 37.11 -16.19 14.80
CA ALA A 57 38.08 -16.22 15.91
C ALA A 57 39.49 -16.47 15.37
N MET A 58 40.47 -15.83 15.98
CA MET A 58 41.88 -16.03 15.61
C MET A 58 42.38 -17.37 16.13
N VAL A 59 43.24 -18.02 15.36
CA VAL A 59 43.97 -19.21 15.80
C VAL A 59 45.21 -18.78 16.60
N HIS A 60 45.40 -19.33 17.77
CA HIS A 60 46.52 -19.00 18.66
C HIS A 60 47.43 -20.19 18.83
N ALA A 61 48.71 -19.95 19.12
CA ALA A 61 49.60 -21.00 19.55
C ALA A 61 49.26 -21.46 20.98
N LEU A 62 49.70 -22.64 21.35
CA LEU A 62 49.54 -23.10 22.73
C LEU A 62 50.27 -22.14 23.68
N ASP A 63 49.68 -21.95 24.88
CA ASP A 63 50.21 -21.09 25.94
C ASP A 63 50.28 -19.57 25.60
N THR A 64 49.45 -19.09 24.61
CA THR A 64 49.30 -17.67 24.32
C THR A 64 47.93 -17.14 24.78
N GLU A 65 47.89 -15.84 25.12
CA GLU A 65 46.65 -15.18 25.54
C GLU A 65 45.68 -15.04 24.36
N ALA A 66 44.37 -15.21 24.61
CA ALA A 66 43.33 -15.07 23.59
C ALA A 66 43.11 -13.62 23.23
N ALA A 67 42.87 -13.34 21.93
CA ALA A 67 42.48 -12.02 21.48
C ALA A 67 41.09 -11.62 22.01
N ILE A 68 40.93 -10.34 22.36
CA ILE A 68 39.65 -9.82 22.85
C ILE A 68 38.70 -9.65 21.65
N GLY A 69 37.58 -10.40 21.67
CA GLY A 69 36.53 -10.31 20.68
C GLY A 69 35.68 -9.03 20.83
N THR A 70 35.11 -8.54 19.73
CA THR A 70 34.15 -7.44 19.72
C THR A 70 32.72 -7.95 19.76
N ARG A 71 31.84 -7.25 20.46
CA ARG A 71 30.40 -7.54 20.47
C ARG A 71 29.74 -6.80 19.31
N PRO A 72 28.73 -7.40 18.63
CA PRO A 72 27.93 -6.66 17.66
C PRO A 72 27.32 -5.43 18.32
N PRO A 73 27.35 -4.26 17.70
CA PRO A 73 26.74 -3.07 18.25
C PRO A 73 25.21 -3.22 18.23
N ILE A 74 24.59 -2.91 19.36
CA ILE A 74 23.13 -2.86 19.53
C ILE A 74 22.75 -1.40 19.73
N GLU A 75 21.82 -0.91 18.93
CA GLU A 75 21.29 0.43 19.03
C GLU A 75 19.99 0.43 19.84
N LYS A 76 19.92 1.28 20.88
CA LYS A 76 18.68 1.55 21.59
C LYS A 76 17.90 2.62 20.82
N VAL A 77 16.72 2.26 20.33
CA VAL A 77 15.83 3.18 19.61
C VAL A 77 14.65 3.53 20.50
N THR A 78 14.35 4.82 20.60
CA THR A 78 13.19 5.35 21.32
C THR A 78 12.29 6.04 20.32
N VAL A 79 11.02 5.66 20.28
CA VAL A 79 10.00 6.22 19.39
C VAL A 79 8.74 6.53 20.19
N GLU A 80 8.20 7.74 20.02
CA GLU A 80 6.92 8.11 20.62
C GLU A 80 5.77 7.39 19.93
N LYS A 81 4.80 6.88 20.72
CA LYS A 81 3.61 6.23 20.20
C LYS A 81 2.60 7.28 19.71
N PHE A 82 1.98 6.99 18.58
CA PHE A 82 1.00 7.88 17.98
C PHE A 82 -0.36 7.78 18.66
N LEU A 83 -0.95 8.92 18.97
CA LEU A 83 -2.32 9.00 19.48
C LEU A 83 -3.31 8.95 18.31
N ILE A 84 -3.98 7.82 18.17
CA ILE A 84 -5.05 7.57 17.20
C ILE A 84 -6.38 7.78 17.91
N LYS A 85 -7.25 8.66 17.38
CA LYS A 85 -8.57 8.91 17.95
C LYS A 85 -9.59 9.31 16.90
N GLU A 86 -10.80 8.84 17.11
CA GLU A 86 -11.97 9.20 16.31
C GLU A 86 -13.19 9.34 17.22
N LYS A 87 -14.11 10.24 16.87
CA LYS A 87 -15.36 10.42 17.62
C LYS A 87 -16.56 10.59 16.70
N ILE A 88 -17.70 10.09 17.16
CA ILE A 88 -19.01 10.26 16.55
C ILE A 88 -19.92 10.96 17.53
N ASN A 89 -20.79 11.85 17.06
CA ASN A 89 -21.85 12.47 17.85
C ASN A 89 -23.21 11.93 17.46
N GLN A 90 -24.07 11.80 18.46
CA GLN A 90 -25.50 11.63 18.28
C GLN A 90 -26.15 12.98 18.49
N SER A 91 -26.57 13.64 17.38
CA SER A 91 -27.22 14.94 17.42
C SER A 91 -28.64 14.83 17.96
N GLU A 92 -29.20 15.97 18.42
CA GLU A 92 -30.60 16.08 18.88
C GLU A 92 -31.59 15.38 17.92
N LYS A 93 -31.43 15.63 16.63
CA LYS A 93 -32.27 15.02 15.58
C LYS A 93 -32.15 13.50 15.56
N THR A 94 -30.93 12.97 15.71
CA THR A 94 -30.67 11.53 15.77
C THR A 94 -31.29 10.91 17.02
N GLN A 95 -31.13 11.60 18.17
CA GLN A 95 -31.75 11.16 19.44
C GLN A 95 -33.26 11.12 19.36
N GLU A 96 -33.91 12.12 18.73
CA GLU A 96 -35.35 12.15 18.54
C GLU A 96 -35.84 11.03 17.63
N TYR A 97 -35.17 10.75 16.50
CA TYR A 97 -35.51 9.62 15.65
C TYR A 97 -35.40 8.28 16.38
N VAL A 98 -34.37 8.11 17.17
CA VAL A 98 -34.16 6.87 17.93
C VAL A 98 -35.17 6.73 19.04
N LYS A 99 -35.55 7.81 19.76
CA LYS A 99 -36.58 7.80 20.82
C LYS A 99 -37.97 7.52 20.28
N ASN A 100 -38.28 8.00 19.08
CA ASN A 100 -39.65 7.88 18.51
C ASN A 100 -39.85 6.63 17.65
N GLY A 101 -38.83 5.91 17.27
CA GLY A 101 -38.93 4.79 16.32
C GLY A 101 -38.31 3.48 16.75
N VAL A 102 -37.62 3.43 17.91
CA VAL A 102 -36.90 2.24 18.35
C VAL A 102 -37.17 2.00 19.83
N ASP A 103 -37.35 0.74 20.21
CA ASP A 103 -37.39 0.35 21.60
C ASP A 103 -36.03 0.53 22.30
N GLU A 104 -36.01 0.43 23.64
CA GLU A 104 -34.79 0.58 24.42
C GLU A 104 -33.67 -0.35 23.95
N SER A 105 -33.97 -1.58 23.56
CA SER A 105 -33.03 -2.56 23.05
C SER A 105 -32.40 -2.14 21.71
N GLY A 106 -33.19 -1.50 20.84
CA GLY A 106 -32.71 -0.96 19.57
C GLY A 106 -31.73 0.20 19.73
N LEU A 107 -32.00 1.09 20.72
CA LEU A 107 -31.09 2.19 21.04
C LEU A 107 -29.74 1.71 21.59
N VAL A 108 -29.78 0.79 22.54
CA VAL A 108 -28.59 0.16 23.12
C VAL A 108 -27.76 -0.50 22.02
N ARG A 109 -28.37 -1.23 21.10
CA ARG A 109 -27.69 -1.86 19.97
C ARG A 109 -27.03 -0.84 19.04
N TYR A 110 -27.69 0.27 18.74
CA TYR A 110 -27.13 1.35 17.92
C TYR A 110 -25.86 1.97 18.53
N ILE A 111 -25.85 2.18 19.84
CA ILE A 111 -24.68 2.71 20.56
C ILE A 111 -23.50 1.71 20.53
N TYR A 112 -23.77 0.42 20.72
CA TYR A 112 -22.72 -0.60 20.61
C TYR A 112 -22.18 -0.74 19.19
N ASP A 113 -23.01 -0.56 18.15
CA ASP A 113 -22.57 -0.52 16.76
C ASP A 113 -21.62 0.67 16.50
N ASP A 114 -21.87 1.85 17.09
CA ASP A 114 -20.98 3.00 17.00
C ASP A 114 -19.65 2.77 17.75
N MET A 115 -19.68 2.20 18.94
CA MET A 115 -18.47 1.81 19.68
C MET A 115 -17.63 0.81 18.90
N GLY A 116 -18.27 -0.20 18.31
CA GLY A 116 -17.62 -1.21 17.48
C GLY A 116 -16.94 -0.57 16.25
N ARG A 117 -17.65 0.29 15.55
CA ARG A 117 -17.17 0.98 14.35
C ARG A 117 -15.97 1.89 14.65
N LEU A 118 -16.03 2.65 15.75
CA LEU A 118 -14.93 3.50 16.20
C LEU A 118 -13.70 2.67 16.62
N SER A 119 -13.91 1.54 17.29
CA SER A 119 -12.83 0.64 17.66
C SER A 119 -12.17 0.04 16.42
N ASP A 120 -12.96 -0.39 15.42
CA ASP A 120 -12.46 -0.91 14.15
C ASP A 120 -11.64 0.14 13.40
N SER A 121 -12.02 1.42 13.43
CA SER A 121 -11.27 2.48 12.75
C SER A 121 -9.88 2.72 13.38
N VAL A 122 -9.77 2.67 14.71
CA VAL A 122 -8.50 2.78 15.42
C VAL A 122 -7.58 1.60 15.11
N VAL A 123 -8.14 0.37 15.11
CA VAL A 123 -7.38 -0.84 14.77
C VAL A 123 -6.98 -0.86 13.29
N ALA A 124 -7.86 -0.42 12.37
CA ALA A 124 -7.52 -0.28 10.95
C ALA A 124 -6.36 0.69 10.74
N ARG A 125 -6.29 1.78 11.51
CA ARG A 125 -5.14 2.71 11.45
C ARG A 125 -3.85 2.04 11.92
N ALA A 126 -3.91 1.25 12.98
CA ALA A 126 -2.75 0.48 13.45
C ALA A 126 -2.29 -0.54 12.39
N GLU A 127 -3.24 -1.22 11.73
CA GLU A 127 -2.93 -2.12 10.61
C GLU A 127 -2.24 -1.37 9.46
N LYS A 128 -2.75 -0.18 9.08
CA LYS A 128 -2.12 0.63 8.04
C LYS A 128 -0.66 0.94 8.38
N MET A 129 -0.37 1.32 9.63
CA MET A 129 1.02 1.57 10.07
C MET A 129 1.90 0.31 9.99
N LYS A 130 1.37 -0.88 10.35
CA LYS A 130 2.09 -2.15 10.20
C LYS A 130 2.42 -2.44 8.74
N GLN A 131 1.46 -2.21 7.82
CA GLN A 131 1.65 -2.41 6.39
C GLN A 131 2.56 -1.35 5.76
N ASP A 132 2.59 -0.12 6.28
CA ASP A 132 3.56 0.91 5.86
C ASP A 132 5.00 0.47 6.20
N VAL A 133 5.22 -0.14 7.36
CA VAL A 133 6.52 -0.73 7.70
C VAL A 133 6.90 -1.82 6.70
N MET A 134 5.99 -2.71 6.36
CA MET A 134 6.25 -3.80 5.41
C MET A 134 6.51 -3.31 3.99
N SER A 135 5.87 -2.24 3.56
CA SER A 135 5.93 -1.75 2.18
C SER A 135 6.96 -0.64 1.94
N GLU A 136 7.31 0.13 2.98
CA GLU A 136 8.20 1.28 2.85
C GLU A 136 9.36 1.30 3.85
N GLY A 137 9.36 0.41 4.85
CA GLY A 137 10.34 0.44 5.95
C GLY A 137 10.23 1.69 6.83
N LYS A 138 9.19 2.50 6.63
CA LYS A 138 8.98 3.81 7.26
C LYS A 138 7.50 4.02 7.56
N ILE A 139 7.22 4.83 8.56
CA ILE A 139 5.86 5.30 8.87
C ILE A 139 5.79 6.78 8.50
N LYS A 140 4.91 7.12 7.56
CA LYS A 140 4.69 8.51 7.12
C LYS A 140 3.35 9.00 7.64
N ILE A 141 3.37 10.08 8.41
CA ILE A 141 2.19 10.76 8.91
C ILE A 141 2.13 12.17 8.31
N ASN A 142 1.11 12.44 7.51
CA ASN A 142 0.85 13.76 6.93
C ASN A 142 -0.64 14.06 7.03
N GLU A 143 -1.09 14.34 8.24
CA GLU A 143 -2.50 14.62 8.54
C GLU A 143 -2.65 15.43 9.83
N ASN A 144 -3.76 16.13 10.00
CA ASN A 144 -4.08 16.94 11.18
C ASN A 144 -2.95 17.90 11.59
N ARG A 145 -2.25 18.52 10.62
CA ARG A 145 -1.07 19.39 10.79
C ARG A 145 0.17 18.68 11.37
N LEU A 146 0.17 17.36 11.42
CA LEU A 146 1.34 16.54 11.72
C LEU A 146 1.98 16.14 10.39
N ASN A 147 3.27 16.40 10.24
CA ASN A 147 4.05 15.98 9.10
C ASN A 147 5.41 15.47 9.58
N PHE A 148 5.53 14.17 9.73
CA PHE A 148 6.79 13.55 10.10
C PHE A 148 6.90 12.11 9.58
N ILE A 149 8.14 11.65 9.53
CA ILE A 149 8.51 10.32 9.03
C ILE A 149 9.34 9.64 10.11
N ILE A 150 8.93 8.43 10.50
CA ILE A 150 9.75 7.55 11.32
C ILE A 150 10.41 6.53 10.41
N ASP A 151 11.73 6.58 10.35
CA ASP A 151 12.56 5.60 9.63
C ASP A 151 12.91 4.45 10.57
N LEU A 152 12.52 3.23 10.21
CA LEU A 152 12.80 2.04 11.01
C LEU A 152 14.18 1.43 10.72
N GLY A 153 14.96 2.07 9.84
CA GLY A 153 16.35 1.73 9.58
C GLY A 153 16.57 0.57 8.63
N VAL A 154 15.62 0.33 7.71
CA VAL A 154 15.87 -0.61 6.60
C VAL A 154 17.00 -0.04 5.73
N PRO A 155 18.08 -0.81 5.46
CA PRO A 155 19.21 -0.35 4.68
C PRO A 155 18.80 0.14 3.27
N ALA A 156 19.49 1.14 2.74
CA ALA A 156 19.19 1.68 1.41
C ALA A 156 19.30 0.63 0.30
N ASP A 157 20.28 -0.27 0.39
CA ASP A 157 20.51 -1.35 -0.58
C ASP A 157 19.38 -2.40 -0.58
N ASN A 158 18.54 -2.43 0.44
CA ASN A 158 17.39 -3.33 0.55
C ASN A 158 16.15 -2.79 -0.19
N PHE A 159 16.22 -1.56 -0.73
CA PHE A 159 15.18 -1.02 -1.60
C PHE A 159 15.57 -1.27 -3.06
N VAL A 160 14.82 -2.14 -3.73
CA VAL A 160 15.09 -2.57 -5.10
C VAL A 160 13.89 -2.30 -5.99
N THR A 161 14.14 -2.25 -7.30
CA THR A 161 13.08 -2.03 -8.30
C THR A 161 13.21 -3.01 -9.43
N ALA A 162 12.09 -3.43 -10.02
CA ALA A 162 12.05 -4.26 -11.21
C ALA A 162 10.75 -4.00 -12.00
N ASN A 163 10.77 -4.30 -13.29
CA ASN A 163 9.57 -4.32 -14.13
C ASN A 163 9.20 -5.78 -14.44
N TRP A 164 8.13 -6.27 -13.83
CA TRP A 164 7.66 -7.66 -14.01
C TRP A 164 6.47 -7.77 -14.96
N SER A 165 6.03 -6.68 -15.57
CA SER A 165 4.95 -6.68 -16.56
C SER A 165 5.33 -7.38 -17.86
N ASP A 166 6.64 -7.40 -18.21
CA ASP A 166 7.14 -8.12 -19.36
C ASP A 166 7.19 -9.65 -19.06
N PRO A 167 6.45 -10.48 -19.78
CA PRO A 167 6.46 -11.93 -19.60
C PRO A 167 7.84 -12.58 -19.85
N ASP A 168 8.73 -11.93 -20.58
CA ASP A 168 10.10 -12.40 -20.87
C ASP A 168 11.13 -11.94 -19.84
N HIS A 169 10.75 -11.08 -18.89
CA HIS A 169 11.65 -10.61 -17.85
C HIS A 169 12.14 -11.74 -16.94
N ASN A 170 13.41 -11.65 -16.52
CA ASN A 170 14.02 -12.70 -15.68
C ASN A 170 13.71 -12.51 -14.18
N ILE A 171 12.46 -12.77 -13.77
CA ILE A 171 12.00 -12.65 -12.37
C ILE A 171 12.85 -13.52 -11.42
N LEU A 172 13.21 -14.74 -11.83
CA LEU A 172 14.03 -15.64 -11.01
C LEU A 172 15.44 -15.07 -10.77
N GLY A 173 15.98 -14.37 -11.76
CA GLY A 173 17.24 -13.64 -11.64
C GLY A 173 17.17 -12.51 -10.63
N ASP A 174 16.10 -11.70 -10.65
CA ASP A 174 15.89 -10.62 -9.68
C ASP A 174 15.83 -11.17 -8.25
N ILE A 175 15.01 -12.20 -8.02
CA ILE A 175 14.87 -12.84 -6.70
C ILE A 175 16.22 -13.40 -6.22
N THR A 176 17.03 -13.95 -7.14
CA THR A 176 18.38 -14.44 -6.82
C THR A 176 19.27 -13.30 -6.36
N ALA A 177 19.27 -12.18 -7.08
CA ALA A 177 20.06 -11.00 -6.74
C ALA A 177 19.62 -10.40 -5.39
N TRP A 178 18.32 -10.26 -5.16
CA TRP A 178 17.79 -9.73 -3.91
C TRP A 178 18.09 -10.63 -2.70
N LYS A 179 17.97 -11.95 -2.87
CA LYS A 179 18.39 -12.89 -1.82
C LYS A 179 19.89 -12.80 -1.51
N LYS A 180 20.70 -12.49 -2.50
CA LYS A 180 22.14 -12.29 -2.27
C LYS A 180 22.38 -11.09 -1.35
N ILE A 181 21.66 -9.97 -1.54
CA ILE A 181 21.75 -8.80 -0.66
C ILE A 181 21.48 -9.22 0.80
N ALA A 182 20.37 -9.93 1.05
CA ALA A 182 20.04 -10.41 2.38
C ALA A 182 21.13 -11.35 2.95
N LYS A 183 21.66 -12.26 2.13
CA LYS A 183 22.69 -13.20 2.53
C LYS A 183 24.01 -12.51 2.88
N ASP A 184 24.38 -11.48 2.12
CA ASP A 184 25.59 -10.69 2.38
C ASP A 184 25.48 -9.91 3.70
N GLN A 185 24.26 -9.65 4.18
CA GLN A 185 23.95 -9.09 5.50
C GLN A 185 23.76 -10.18 6.60
N GLY A 186 23.96 -11.46 6.28
CA GLY A 186 23.78 -12.58 7.21
C GLY A 186 22.33 -12.97 7.46
N GLN A 187 21.38 -12.47 6.64
CA GLN A 187 19.96 -12.73 6.80
C GLN A 187 19.47 -13.89 5.93
N THR A 188 18.45 -14.60 6.41
CA THR A 188 17.80 -15.68 5.68
C THR A 188 16.33 -15.33 5.44
N ILE A 189 15.97 -15.08 4.20
CA ILE A 189 14.58 -14.82 3.81
C ILE A 189 13.75 -16.09 3.93
N THR A 190 12.62 -16.01 4.63
CA THR A 190 11.71 -17.14 4.87
C THR A 190 10.33 -16.96 4.27
N LYS A 191 9.89 -15.71 4.09
CA LYS A 191 8.58 -15.36 3.53
C LYS A 191 8.66 -14.13 2.64
N ALA A 192 7.65 -13.98 1.79
CA ALA A 192 7.41 -12.74 1.05
C ALA A 192 5.92 -12.38 1.09
N GLN A 193 5.64 -11.07 1.09
CA GLN A 193 4.30 -10.49 0.99
C GLN A 193 4.19 -9.69 -0.29
N THR A 194 3.06 -9.81 -0.99
CA THR A 194 2.83 -9.12 -2.25
C THR A 194 1.34 -8.93 -2.53
N SER A 195 0.98 -8.47 -3.73
CA SER A 195 -0.39 -8.40 -4.24
C SER A 195 -0.72 -9.58 -5.15
N GLU A 196 -2.03 -9.86 -5.33
CA GLU A 196 -2.50 -10.83 -6.34
C GLU A 196 -2.08 -10.42 -7.76
N LYS A 197 -1.97 -9.12 -8.04
CA LYS A 197 -1.53 -8.61 -9.34
C LYS A 197 -0.09 -9.03 -9.65
N ILE A 198 0.83 -8.85 -8.70
CA ILE A 198 2.22 -9.32 -8.87
C ILE A 198 2.28 -10.84 -9.01
N LEU A 199 1.47 -11.58 -8.25
CA LEU A 199 1.37 -13.03 -8.42
C LEU A 199 0.87 -13.39 -9.81
N ALA A 200 -0.08 -12.65 -10.39
CA ALA A 200 -0.54 -12.87 -11.76
C ALA A 200 0.58 -12.64 -12.80
N TYR A 201 1.43 -11.63 -12.61
CA TYR A 201 2.62 -11.47 -13.46
C TYR A 201 3.60 -12.62 -13.31
N MET A 202 3.82 -13.14 -12.10
CA MET A 202 4.67 -14.31 -11.88
C MET A 202 4.09 -15.56 -12.56
N GLN A 203 2.77 -15.76 -12.51
CA GLN A 203 2.09 -16.89 -13.20
C GLN A 203 2.22 -16.80 -14.72
N ASN A 204 2.21 -15.59 -15.28
CA ASN A 204 2.30 -15.35 -16.72
C ASN A 204 3.76 -15.25 -17.24
N ASN A 205 4.74 -15.26 -16.35
CA ASN A 205 6.15 -15.15 -16.71
C ASN A 205 6.65 -16.45 -17.36
N LYS A 206 7.23 -16.35 -18.56
CA LYS A 206 7.71 -17.50 -19.33
C LYS A 206 8.84 -18.26 -18.64
N GLY A 207 9.73 -17.55 -17.92
CA GLY A 207 10.81 -18.18 -17.15
C GLY A 207 10.27 -19.06 -16.02
N ILE A 208 9.25 -18.59 -15.29
CA ILE A 208 8.58 -19.35 -14.23
C ILE A 208 7.79 -20.52 -14.82
N GLN A 209 7.03 -20.29 -15.91
CA GLN A 209 6.31 -21.37 -16.62
C GLN A 209 7.26 -22.46 -17.11
N THR A 210 8.40 -22.08 -17.68
CA THR A 210 9.43 -23.03 -18.10
C THR A 210 10.02 -23.81 -16.93
N ALA A 211 10.26 -23.17 -15.79
CA ALA A 211 10.80 -23.81 -14.60
C ALA A 211 9.81 -24.82 -13.96
N ILE A 212 8.51 -24.62 -14.14
CA ILE A 212 7.44 -25.49 -13.61
C ILE A 212 7.09 -26.59 -14.61
N ASN A 213 6.79 -26.24 -15.86
CA ASN A 213 6.19 -27.12 -16.85
C ASN A 213 7.18 -27.62 -17.92
N GLY A 214 8.46 -27.15 -17.89
CA GLY A 214 9.41 -27.38 -18.97
C GLY A 214 9.17 -26.50 -20.20
N THR A 215 10.09 -26.55 -21.16
CA THR A 215 10.10 -25.65 -22.33
C THR A 215 8.84 -25.83 -23.23
N LEU A 216 8.27 -27.02 -23.28
CA LEU A 216 7.06 -27.30 -24.06
C LEU A 216 5.76 -26.85 -23.38
N GLY A 217 5.82 -26.51 -22.11
CA GLY A 217 4.66 -26.04 -21.32
C GLY A 217 4.55 -24.53 -21.17
N VAL A 218 5.32 -23.74 -21.90
CA VAL A 218 5.21 -22.29 -21.92
C VAL A 218 3.83 -21.89 -22.49
N GLY A 219 3.13 -21.00 -21.76
CA GLY A 219 1.74 -20.61 -22.05
C GLY A 219 0.68 -21.48 -21.36
N ALA A 220 1.07 -22.58 -20.69
CA ALA A 220 0.14 -23.33 -19.85
C ALA A 220 -0.14 -22.58 -18.55
N PHE A 221 -1.37 -22.70 -18.06
CA PHE A 221 -1.78 -22.10 -16.79
C PHE A 221 -0.91 -22.61 -15.63
N VAL A 222 -0.44 -21.68 -14.80
CA VAL A 222 0.31 -21.95 -13.57
C VAL A 222 -0.48 -21.42 -12.39
N SER A 223 -0.74 -22.26 -11.39
CA SER A 223 -1.43 -21.85 -10.17
C SER A 223 -0.49 -21.15 -9.18
N VAL A 224 -1.05 -20.40 -8.23
CA VAL A 224 -0.28 -19.76 -7.15
C VAL A 224 0.46 -20.80 -6.30
N ASP A 225 -0.15 -21.97 -6.08
CA ASP A 225 0.47 -23.06 -5.33
C ASP A 225 1.71 -23.63 -6.04
N GLN A 226 1.66 -23.72 -7.38
CA GLN A 226 2.82 -24.15 -8.17
C GLN A 226 3.95 -23.11 -8.14
N VAL A 227 3.60 -21.79 -8.18
CA VAL A 227 4.58 -20.73 -7.99
C VAL A 227 5.21 -20.83 -6.61
N ASN A 228 4.42 -21.00 -5.55
CA ASN A 228 4.91 -21.16 -4.19
C ASN A 228 5.78 -22.40 -4.01
N ALA A 229 5.41 -23.53 -4.60
CA ALA A 229 6.22 -24.76 -4.60
C ALA A 229 7.58 -24.54 -5.29
N LEU A 230 7.60 -23.81 -6.42
CA LEU A 230 8.83 -23.42 -7.09
C LEU A 230 9.70 -22.52 -6.21
N MET A 231 9.13 -21.47 -5.62
CA MET A 231 9.83 -20.52 -4.74
C MET A 231 10.41 -21.22 -3.51
N GLN A 232 9.63 -22.10 -2.89
CA GLN A 232 10.10 -22.90 -1.75
C GLN A 232 11.26 -23.83 -2.13
N ARG A 233 11.17 -24.49 -3.29
CA ARG A 233 12.21 -25.42 -3.77
C ARG A 233 13.49 -24.69 -4.18
N MET A 234 13.39 -23.58 -4.90
CA MET A 234 14.55 -22.85 -5.41
C MET A 234 15.16 -21.89 -4.40
N PHE A 235 14.30 -21.24 -3.63
CA PHE A 235 14.71 -20.10 -2.79
C PHE A 235 14.43 -20.29 -1.30
N GLY A 236 13.64 -21.29 -0.89
CA GLY A 236 13.37 -21.59 0.51
C GLY A 236 12.40 -20.63 1.20
N PHE A 237 11.58 -19.90 0.46
CA PHE A 237 10.55 -19.05 1.02
C PHE A 237 9.20 -19.23 0.30
N THR A 238 8.12 -18.81 0.95
CA THR A 238 6.76 -18.78 0.40
C THR A 238 6.26 -17.36 0.25
N ILE A 239 5.35 -17.13 -0.72
CA ILE A 239 4.75 -15.84 -1.02
C ILE A 239 3.29 -15.85 -0.57
N GLU A 240 2.87 -14.81 0.11
CA GLU A 240 1.49 -14.59 0.53
C GLU A 240 0.97 -13.29 -0.10
N ALA A 241 -0.21 -13.35 -0.75
CA ALA A 241 -0.89 -12.15 -1.21
C ALA A 241 -1.62 -11.44 -0.07
N ASP A 242 -1.65 -10.11 -0.11
CA ASP A 242 -2.42 -9.26 0.78
C ASP A 242 -3.31 -8.32 -0.04
N GLU A 243 -4.62 -8.54 0.08
CA GLU A 243 -5.65 -7.80 -0.64
C GLU A 243 -6.56 -7.00 0.30
N ASP A 244 -6.19 -6.90 1.58
CA ASP A 244 -6.99 -6.19 2.56
C ASP A 244 -7.11 -4.70 2.23
N VAL A 245 -8.34 -4.19 2.38
CA VAL A 245 -8.70 -2.81 2.02
C VAL A 245 -9.37 -2.09 3.18
N TYR A 246 -9.19 -0.77 3.22
CA TYR A 246 -9.90 0.16 4.11
C TYR A 246 -10.62 1.24 3.29
N ALA A 247 -11.58 1.92 3.91
CA ALA A 247 -12.31 2.99 3.27
C ALA A 247 -11.74 4.36 3.65
N VAL A 248 -11.49 5.19 2.65
CA VAL A 248 -11.18 6.62 2.80
C VAL A 248 -12.40 7.44 2.39
N LEU A 249 -12.71 8.49 3.15
CA LEU A 249 -13.76 9.44 2.81
C LEU A 249 -13.14 10.57 1.98
N GLU A 250 -13.42 10.59 0.68
CA GLU A 250 -13.01 11.65 -0.23
C GLU A 250 -14.15 12.67 -0.39
N LYS A 251 -13.84 13.96 -0.18
CA LYS A 251 -14.77 15.05 -0.44
C LYS A 251 -14.80 15.34 -1.94
N GLN A 252 -15.94 15.14 -2.57
CA GLN A 252 -16.15 15.44 -3.99
C GLN A 252 -16.32 16.97 -4.21
N ALA A 253 -16.18 17.41 -5.46
CA ALA A 253 -16.34 18.81 -5.85
C ALA A 253 -17.70 19.40 -5.47
N ASN A 254 -18.74 18.56 -5.40
CA ASN A 254 -20.10 18.95 -4.96
C ASN A 254 -20.27 18.97 -3.42
N GLY A 255 -19.18 18.75 -2.65
CA GLY A 255 -19.21 18.74 -1.20
C GLY A 255 -19.67 17.41 -0.56
N THR A 256 -20.13 16.43 -1.33
CA THR A 256 -20.52 15.11 -0.81
C THR A 256 -19.30 14.26 -0.48
N LEU A 257 -19.40 13.47 0.59
CA LEU A 257 -18.37 12.49 0.98
C LEU A 257 -18.64 11.16 0.27
N LYS A 258 -17.66 10.70 -0.51
CA LYS A 258 -17.69 9.37 -1.15
C LYS A 258 -16.68 8.45 -0.47
N ARG A 259 -17.10 7.22 -0.18
CA ARG A 259 -16.18 6.19 0.30
C ARG A 259 -15.40 5.63 -0.89
N LYS A 260 -14.06 5.66 -0.78
CA LYS A 260 -13.13 5.03 -1.71
C LYS A 260 -12.42 3.90 -0.99
N SER A 261 -12.39 2.75 -1.62
CA SER A 261 -11.59 1.61 -1.13
C SER A 261 -10.12 1.84 -1.46
N THR A 262 -9.25 1.65 -0.47
CA THR A 262 -7.80 1.79 -0.61
C THR A 262 -7.14 0.58 0.07
N ARG A 263 -6.05 0.09 -0.50
CA ARG A 263 -5.33 -1.08 0.03
C ARG A 263 -4.49 -0.69 1.24
N PHE A 264 -4.38 -1.60 2.21
CA PHE A 264 -3.42 -1.45 3.31
C PHE A 264 -1.99 -1.64 2.79
N PHE A 265 -1.74 -2.73 2.07
CA PHE A 265 -0.48 -3.02 1.42
C PHE A 265 -0.52 -2.57 -0.06
N PRO A 266 0.44 -1.74 -0.53
CA PRO A 266 0.42 -1.23 -1.90
C PRO A 266 0.52 -2.35 -2.94
N GLU A 267 -0.23 -2.20 -4.04
CA GLU A 267 -0.33 -3.21 -5.10
C GLU A 267 1.00 -3.50 -5.81
N ASN A 268 1.88 -2.49 -5.86
CA ASN A 268 3.16 -2.55 -6.56
C ASN A 268 4.35 -2.94 -5.67
N LYS A 269 4.12 -3.49 -4.50
CA LYS A 269 5.18 -3.90 -3.59
C LYS A 269 5.33 -5.41 -3.50
N PHE A 270 6.58 -5.84 -3.49
CA PHE A 270 6.99 -7.21 -3.23
C PHE A 270 8.03 -7.19 -2.12
N THR A 271 7.64 -7.57 -0.91
CA THR A 271 8.51 -7.51 0.27
C THR A 271 8.90 -8.89 0.71
N MET A 272 10.18 -9.21 0.62
CA MET A 272 10.77 -10.42 1.18
C MET A 272 11.28 -10.14 2.59
N TYR A 273 11.07 -11.06 3.51
CA TYR A 273 11.46 -10.84 4.91
C TYR A 273 11.86 -12.12 5.65
N THR A 274 12.67 -11.90 6.68
CA THR A 274 13.03 -12.93 7.66
C THR A 274 11.98 -12.92 8.77
N ALA A 275 11.20 -13.98 8.85
CA ALA A 275 10.23 -14.15 9.93
C ALA A 275 10.73 -15.16 10.97
N ALA A 276 10.39 -14.93 12.23
CA ALA A 276 10.55 -15.95 13.26
C ALA A 276 9.63 -17.16 12.97
N THR A 277 9.83 -18.26 13.66
CA THR A 277 9.09 -19.53 13.45
C THR A 277 7.56 -19.34 13.52
N ASN A 278 7.08 -18.38 14.31
CA ASN A 278 5.66 -18.01 14.42
C ASN A 278 5.17 -17.00 13.38
N GLY A 279 5.97 -16.65 12.38
CA GLY A 279 5.66 -15.66 11.34
C GLY A 279 5.90 -14.20 11.75
N ARG A 280 6.39 -13.94 12.96
CA ARG A 280 6.60 -12.58 13.49
C ARG A 280 7.82 -11.91 12.84
N VAL A 281 7.65 -10.63 12.48
CA VAL A 281 8.70 -9.75 11.96
C VAL A 281 9.06 -8.66 12.98
N GLY A 282 8.05 -8.12 13.64
CA GLY A 282 8.19 -7.05 14.61
C GLY A 282 7.20 -7.17 15.76
N THR A 283 6.86 -6.04 16.38
CA THR A 283 5.87 -5.97 17.47
C THR A 283 5.04 -4.70 17.31
N GLY A 284 3.72 -4.80 17.47
CA GLY A 284 2.81 -3.67 17.60
C GLY A 284 2.74 -3.23 19.06
N LEU A 285 3.31 -2.07 19.39
CA LEU A 285 3.34 -1.58 20.77
C LEU A 285 2.21 -0.60 21.03
N TRP A 286 1.25 -1.02 21.86
CA TRP A 286 0.15 -0.19 22.32
C TRP A 286 0.51 0.48 23.65
N GLY A 287 0.14 1.75 23.80
CA GLY A 287 0.27 2.52 25.02
C GLY A 287 -1.06 2.70 25.72
N ARG A 288 -1.04 3.51 26.80
CA ARG A 288 -2.23 4.00 27.48
C ARG A 288 -2.56 5.38 26.96
N PRO A 289 -3.68 5.58 26.25
CA PRO A 289 -4.08 6.92 25.84
C PRO A 289 -4.43 7.79 27.07
N PRO A 290 -4.39 9.13 26.95
CA PRO A 290 -4.69 10.03 28.06
C PRO A 290 -6.05 9.76 28.71
N GLU A 291 -7.04 9.35 27.93
CA GLU A 291 -8.39 9.02 28.39
C GLU A 291 -8.42 7.81 29.32
N GLU A 292 -7.53 6.82 29.12
CA GLU A 292 -7.41 5.67 30.03
C GLU A 292 -6.84 6.07 31.40
N LEU A 293 -6.06 7.14 31.45
CA LEU A 293 -5.45 7.67 32.68
C LEU A 293 -6.35 8.68 33.36
N ALA A 294 -7.28 9.32 32.66
CA ALA A 294 -8.19 10.30 33.21
C ALA A 294 -9.15 9.66 34.23
N TYR A 295 -9.49 10.44 35.26
CA TYR A 295 -10.46 10.07 36.27
C TYR A 295 -11.77 10.82 35.99
N GLY A 296 -12.83 10.09 35.67
CA GLY A 296 -14.14 10.66 35.42
C GLY A 296 -15.18 9.59 35.16
N PRO A 297 -16.48 9.90 35.34
CA PRO A 297 -17.57 8.94 35.17
C PRO A 297 -17.75 8.45 33.71
N TRP A 298 -17.17 9.18 32.77
CA TRP A 298 -17.27 8.95 31.33
C TRP A 298 -16.08 8.20 30.73
N THR A 299 -15.11 7.72 31.54
CA THR A 299 -13.90 7.06 31.04
C THR A 299 -13.90 5.57 31.34
N GLU A 300 -13.84 4.77 30.30
CA GLU A 300 -13.74 3.31 30.36
C GLU A 300 -12.27 2.88 30.40
N LYS A 301 -11.96 1.91 31.27
CA LYS A 301 -10.61 1.31 31.39
C LYS A 301 -10.65 -0.15 31.00
N SER A 302 -9.97 -0.51 29.92
CA SER A 302 -9.81 -1.90 29.51
C SER A 302 -8.38 -2.36 29.69
N ALA A 303 -8.17 -3.39 30.49
CA ALA A 303 -6.86 -4.02 30.66
C ALA A 303 -6.50 -5.01 29.53
N LYS A 304 -7.48 -5.48 28.77
CA LYS A 304 -7.33 -6.53 27.76
C LYS A 304 -7.38 -6.01 26.32
N GLN A 305 -8.05 -4.89 26.10
CA GLN A 305 -8.18 -4.27 24.79
C GLN A 305 -7.19 -3.11 24.64
N PHE A 306 -6.86 -2.81 23.40
CA PHE A 306 -5.88 -1.78 23.04
C PHE A 306 -6.53 -0.42 22.84
N VAL A 307 -7.85 -0.38 22.67
CA VAL A 307 -8.64 0.82 22.39
C VAL A 307 -9.44 1.20 23.63
N THR A 308 -9.39 2.48 24.00
CA THR A 308 -10.18 3.05 25.09
C THR A 308 -11.37 3.78 24.53
N ILE A 309 -12.57 3.47 25.02
CA ILE A 309 -13.82 4.12 24.63
C ILE A 309 -14.24 5.07 25.73
N THR A 310 -14.62 6.29 25.34
CA THR A 310 -15.16 7.32 26.23
C THR A 310 -16.45 7.89 25.68
N GLN A 311 -17.40 8.19 26.57
CA GLN A 311 -18.64 8.87 26.23
C GLN A 311 -18.85 10.07 27.15
N TRP A 312 -19.45 11.12 26.60
CA TRP A 312 -19.86 12.30 27.35
C TRP A 312 -20.97 13.05 26.63
N GLU A 313 -21.69 13.89 27.35
CA GLU A 313 -22.73 14.76 26.82
C GLU A 313 -22.31 16.21 26.79
N THR A 314 -22.82 16.95 25.81
CA THR A 314 -22.69 18.40 25.71
C THR A 314 -24.07 19.04 25.85
N PRO A 315 -24.23 20.14 26.66
CA PRO A 315 -25.51 20.78 26.85
C PRO A 315 -25.93 21.72 25.71
N ASP A 316 -24.97 22.20 24.89
CA ASP A 316 -25.20 23.14 23.78
C ASP A 316 -24.18 22.92 22.64
N PRO A 317 -24.61 22.42 21.47
CA PRO A 317 -25.87 21.73 21.22
C PRO A 317 -25.96 20.44 22.02
N VAL A 318 -27.19 20.01 22.36
CA VAL A 318 -27.41 18.75 23.07
C VAL A 318 -26.94 17.59 22.19
N ALA A 319 -25.90 16.92 22.62
CA ALA A 319 -25.35 15.80 21.86
C ALA A 319 -24.60 14.82 22.77
N THR A 320 -24.76 13.53 22.51
CA THR A 320 -23.95 12.49 23.14
C THR A 320 -22.79 12.14 22.21
N TRP A 321 -21.59 12.21 22.75
CA TRP A 321 -20.36 11.92 22.03
C TRP A 321 -19.80 10.57 22.44
N THR A 322 -19.44 9.76 21.47
CA THR A 322 -18.68 8.53 21.68
C THR A 322 -17.33 8.69 20.97
N LYS A 323 -16.23 8.39 21.69
CA LYS A 323 -14.85 8.49 21.18
C LYS A 323 -14.12 7.19 21.46
N ALA A 324 -13.39 6.71 20.47
CA ALA A 324 -12.37 5.69 20.63
C ALA A 324 -10.97 6.30 20.50
N SER A 325 -10.05 5.88 21.34
CA SER A 325 -8.65 6.31 21.33
C SER A 325 -7.71 5.18 21.65
N GLY A 326 -6.51 5.23 21.04
CA GLY A 326 -5.41 4.30 21.26
C GLY A 326 -4.07 4.97 21.03
N LEU A 327 -3.04 4.52 21.71
CA LEU A 327 -1.65 4.88 21.44
C LEU A 327 -0.95 3.72 20.80
N PHE A 328 -0.34 3.91 19.61
CA PHE A 328 0.22 2.78 18.86
C PHE A 328 1.48 3.16 18.09
N VAL A 329 2.43 2.23 18.01
CA VAL A 329 3.56 2.26 17.07
C VAL A 329 4.03 0.82 16.78
N PRO A 330 4.23 0.42 15.51
CA PRO A 330 4.92 -0.82 15.19
C PRO A 330 6.44 -0.62 15.28
N VAL A 331 7.16 -1.60 15.79
CA VAL A 331 8.62 -1.59 15.91
C VAL A 331 9.23 -2.76 15.13
N LEU A 332 10.38 -2.53 14.51
CA LEU A 332 11.10 -3.47 13.67
C LEU A 332 12.50 -3.72 14.25
N PRO A 333 12.71 -4.83 15.00
CA PRO A 333 14.01 -5.12 15.62
C PRO A 333 15.10 -5.54 14.62
N ASN A 334 14.72 -6.14 13.48
CA ASN A 334 15.64 -6.62 12.46
C ASN A 334 15.34 -6.00 11.08
N PRO A 335 15.74 -4.75 10.82
CA PRO A 335 15.47 -4.09 9.54
C PRO A 335 16.27 -4.66 8.37
N GLU A 336 17.44 -5.27 8.60
CA GLU A 336 18.25 -5.93 7.56
C GLU A 336 17.57 -7.18 7.00
N GLY A 337 16.69 -7.80 7.79
CA GLY A 337 15.92 -8.97 7.37
C GLY A 337 14.78 -8.68 6.40
N MET A 338 14.69 -7.44 5.85
CA MET A 338 13.67 -7.04 4.89
C MET A 338 14.28 -6.54 3.60
N ILE A 339 13.78 -7.06 2.46
CA ILE A 339 14.06 -6.52 1.11
C ILE A 339 12.74 -6.04 0.52
N ILE A 340 12.65 -4.77 0.20
CA ILE A 340 11.43 -4.11 -0.30
C ILE A 340 11.61 -3.79 -1.77
N ALA A 341 10.96 -4.58 -2.63
CA ALA A 341 10.96 -4.36 -4.06
C ALA A 341 9.75 -3.51 -4.48
N THR A 342 10.01 -2.52 -5.31
CA THR A 342 8.96 -1.78 -6.03
C THR A 342 8.87 -2.35 -7.43
N ILE A 343 7.75 -2.97 -7.74
CA ILE A 343 7.49 -3.52 -9.07
C ILE A 343 6.78 -2.45 -9.88
N THR A 344 7.38 -2.05 -10.98
CA THR A 344 6.74 -1.18 -11.95
C THR A 344 5.87 -2.01 -12.88
N PHE A 345 4.68 -1.50 -13.16
CA PHE A 345 3.75 -2.11 -14.10
C PHE A 345 3.71 -1.24 -15.34
N ASP A 346 3.82 -1.86 -16.51
CA ASP A 346 3.34 -1.25 -17.75
C ASP A 346 1.80 -1.44 -17.81
N ASP A 347 1.13 -1.11 -16.70
CA ASP A 347 -0.33 -1.04 -16.68
C ASP A 347 -0.69 0.15 -17.52
N GLY A 348 -1.18 -0.17 -18.70
CA GLY A 348 -1.69 0.81 -19.62
C GLY A 348 -2.09 2.10 -18.94
N GLY A 349 -1.16 3.06 -18.86
CA GLY A 349 -1.48 4.41 -18.48
C GLY A 349 -2.68 4.78 -19.33
N SER A 350 -3.54 5.65 -18.87
CA SER A 350 -4.58 6.19 -19.76
C SER A 350 -3.86 6.87 -20.90
N LEU A 351 -4.26 6.57 -22.12
CA LEU A 351 -3.78 7.29 -23.28
C LEU A 351 -4.10 8.79 -23.05
N ASP A 352 -3.07 9.61 -22.93
CA ASP A 352 -3.27 11.05 -22.76
C ASP A 352 -3.86 11.65 -24.04
N ASN A 353 -4.64 12.68 -23.89
CA ASN A 353 -5.30 13.33 -25.03
C ASN A 353 -4.34 14.28 -25.74
N LEU A 354 -4.21 14.13 -27.07
CA LEU A 354 -3.66 15.13 -27.95
C LEU A 354 -4.81 15.92 -28.56
N ASN A 355 -4.80 17.23 -28.42
CA ASN A 355 -5.70 18.09 -29.21
C ASN A 355 -5.10 18.24 -30.59
N VAL A 356 -5.73 17.60 -31.58
CA VAL A 356 -5.33 17.61 -33.01
C VAL A 356 -6.27 18.46 -33.77
N THR A 357 -5.74 19.42 -34.53
CA THR A 357 -6.52 20.27 -35.44
C THR A 357 -6.00 20.15 -36.86
N SER A 358 -6.89 20.22 -37.87
CA SER A 358 -6.59 20.12 -39.28
C SER A 358 -7.01 21.39 -40.00
N ALA A 359 -6.18 21.88 -40.87
CA ALA A 359 -6.45 23.02 -41.79
C ALA A 359 -5.91 22.69 -43.17
N ALA A 360 -6.36 23.45 -44.20
CA ALA A 360 -5.82 23.30 -45.55
C ALA A 360 -4.29 23.46 -45.57
N GLY A 361 -3.60 22.54 -46.21
CA GLY A 361 -2.15 22.55 -46.36
C GLY A 361 -1.67 23.47 -47.49
N THR A 362 -0.39 23.37 -47.84
CA THR A 362 0.25 24.24 -48.86
C THR A 362 0.08 23.72 -50.29
N ALA A 363 -0.16 22.43 -50.48
CA ALA A 363 -0.34 21.79 -51.78
C ALA A 363 -1.75 21.18 -51.93
N SER A 364 -2.26 21.03 -53.17
CA SER A 364 -3.53 20.34 -53.39
C SER A 364 -3.51 18.91 -52.81
N GLY A 365 -4.56 18.57 -52.05
CA GLY A 365 -4.65 17.29 -51.30
C GLY A 365 -3.84 17.21 -50.04
N ALA A 366 -3.17 18.26 -49.60
CA ALA A 366 -2.41 18.31 -48.37
C ALA A 366 -3.20 18.98 -47.22
N THR A 367 -3.00 18.49 -46.00
CA THR A 367 -3.54 19.04 -44.77
C THR A 367 -2.42 19.44 -43.82
N LYS A 368 -2.55 20.60 -43.18
CA LYS A 368 -1.68 21.03 -42.11
C LYS A 368 -2.27 20.62 -40.77
N ILE A 369 -1.51 19.85 -40.02
CA ILE A 369 -1.89 19.36 -38.69
C ILE A 369 -1.18 20.18 -37.63
N THR A 370 -1.92 20.57 -36.58
CA THR A 370 -1.36 21.17 -35.37
C THR A 370 -1.76 20.32 -34.17
N VAL A 371 -0.80 20.07 -33.27
CA VAL A 371 -0.96 19.19 -32.09
C VAL A 371 -0.59 19.94 -30.84
N THR A 372 -1.38 19.76 -29.77
CA THR A 372 -1.12 20.30 -28.44
C THR A 372 -1.46 19.24 -27.36
N PRO A 373 -0.61 18.99 -26.36
CA PRO A 373 0.70 19.64 -26.08
C PRO A 373 1.79 19.26 -27.11
N GLU A 374 2.92 19.93 -27.04
CA GLU A 374 4.09 19.65 -27.89
C GLU A 374 4.67 18.26 -27.58
N LEU A 375 5.48 17.75 -28.52
CA LEU A 375 6.14 16.45 -28.39
C LEU A 375 7.03 16.38 -27.12
N THR A 376 6.88 15.34 -26.37
CA THR A 376 7.77 15.07 -25.21
C THR A 376 9.15 14.63 -25.69
N ASP A 377 10.20 15.14 -25.06
CA ASP A 377 11.58 14.79 -25.41
C ASP A 377 11.80 13.27 -25.42
N GLY A 378 12.39 12.76 -26.49
CA GLY A 378 12.66 11.33 -26.68
C GLY A 378 11.51 10.54 -27.33
N ASN A 379 10.35 11.14 -27.53
CA ASN A 379 9.21 10.53 -28.22
C ASN A 379 9.18 10.88 -29.72
N SER A 380 8.27 10.26 -30.47
CA SER A 380 8.03 10.54 -31.89
C SER A 380 6.56 10.51 -32.24
N TYR A 381 6.18 11.22 -33.31
CA TYR A 381 4.83 11.15 -33.83
C TYR A 381 4.66 10.07 -34.89
N LYS A 382 3.54 9.38 -34.81
CA LYS A 382 3.01 8.48 -35.84
C LYS A 382 1.60 8.88 -36.20
N TYR A 383 1.17 8.60 -37.45
CA TYR A 383 -0.19 8.90 -37.86
C TYR A 383 -0.78 7.80 -38.73
N LYS A 384 -2.10 7.79 -38.79
CA LYS A 384 -2.92 6.99 -39.68
C LYS A 384 -4.10 7.79 -40.16
N THR A 385 -4.45 7.70 -41.47
CA THR A 385 -5.61 8.30 -42.08
C THR A 385 -6.61 7.25 -42.52
N GLY A 386 -7.89 7.58 -42.55
CA GLY A 386 -8.94 6.66 -42.99
C GLY A 386 -10.31 7.05 -42.46
N GLU A 387 -11.32 6.24 -42.73
CA GLU A 387 -12.67 6.39 -42.21
C GLU A 387 -12.87 5.64 -40.90
N ASN A 388 -13.65 6.21 -39.98
CA ASN A 388 -14.01 5.58 -38.68
C ASN A 388 -12.81 5.07 -37.88
N LEU A 389 -11.76 5.90 -37.75
CA LEU A 389 -10.58 5.54 -36.97
C LEU A 389 -10.91 5.50 -35.48
N LYS A 390 -10.26 4.60 -34.76
CA LYS A 390 -10.31 4.54 -33.30
C LYS A 390 -8.96 4.94 -32.73
N LEU A 391 -8.99 5.60 -31.57
CA LEU A 391 -7.78 5.82 -30.79
C LEU A 391 -7.15 4.47 -30.42
N PRO A 392 -5.81 4.33 -30.49
CA PRO A 392 -5.15 3.14 -29.99
C PRO A 392 -5.30 3.07 -28.46
N GLU A 393 -5.11 1.89 -27.89
CA GLU A 393 -4.96 1.75 -26.45
C GLU A 393 -3.58 2.27 -26.04
N TYR A 394 -3.44 2.72 -24.79
CA TYR A 394 -2.14 3.08 -24.24
C TYR A 394 -1.17 1.87 -24.36
N GLY A 395 0.08 2.14 -24.71
CA GLY A 395 1.08 1.08 -24.92
C GLY A 395 0.88 0.25 -26.19
N ALA A 396 -0.14 0.55 -27.00
CA ALA A 396 -0.33 -0.13 -28.30
C ALA A 396 0.86 0.11 -29.22
N ASN A 397 1.33 -0.95 -29.90
CA ASN A 397 2.46 -0.83 -30.81
C ASN A 397 2.05 -0.17 -32.13
N VAL A 398 2.50 1.04 -32.34
CA VAL A 398 2.22 1.85 -33.56
C VAL A 398 3.39 1.91 -34.54
N ARG A 399 4.35 0.98 -34.44
CA ARG A 399 5.55 0.95 -35.29
C ARG A 399 5.23 0.92 -36.79
N THR A 400 4.12 0.29 -37.18
CA THR A 400 3.69 0.17 -38.57
C THR A 400 2.98 1.41 -39.12
N TRP A 401 2.64 2.40 -38.25
CA TRP A 401 2.01 3.63 -38.68
C TRP A 401 3.02 4.55 -39.35
N SER A 402 2.53 5.47 -40.19
CA SER A 402 3.38 6.45 -40.88
C SER A 402 4.06 7.40 -39.90
N SER A 403 5.32 7.71 -40.13
CA SER A 403 6.07 8.69 -39.30
C SER A 403 5.69 10.11 -39.74
N TRP A 404 5.63 11.02 -38.75
CA TRP A 404 5.43 12.44 -38.98
C TRP A 404 6.40 13.25 -38.12
N ASP A 405 6.92 14.33 -38.67
CA ASP A 405 7.91 15.19 -38.03
C ASP A 405 7.28 16.29 -37.12
N GLY A 406 5.96 16.33 -37.02
CA GLY A 406 5.23 17.36 -36.27
C GLY A 406 5.05 18.70 -36.98
N ALA A 407 5.58 18.86 -38.20
CA ALA A 407 5.59 20.14 -38.90
C ALA A 407 5.15 20.06 -40.37
N SER A 408 5.53 19.02 -41.10
CA SER A 408 5.25 18.84 -42.52
C SER A 408 3.77 18.59 -42.80
N ASP A 409 3.26 19.09 -43.93
CA ASP A 409 1.91 18.79 -44.37
C ASP A 409 1.74 17.30 -44.68
N ILE A 410 0.58 16.75 -44.36
CA ILE A 410 0.22 15.35 -44.59
C ILE A 410 -0.77 15.27 -45.78
N THR A 411 -0.52 14.33 -46.71
CA THR A 411 -1.50 14.07 -47.81
C THR A 411 -2.66 13.26 -47.23
N ALA A 412 -3.87 13.83 -47.31
CA ALA A 412 -5.09 13.16 -46.83
C ALA A 412 -6.33 13.80 -47.52
N THR A 413 -7.41 13.02 -47.62
CA THR A 413 -8.65 13.44 -48.27
C THR A 413 -9.53 14.20 -47.30
N THR A 414 -10.09 15.35 -47.73
CA THR A 414 -11.07 16.11 -46.94
C THR A 414 -12.27 15.22 -46.59
N GLY A 415 -12.63 15.19 -45.31
CA GLY A 415 -13.73 14.40 -44.79
C GLY A 415 -13.29 13.07 -44.14
N ASP A 416 -12.08 12.56 -44.46
CA ASP A 416 -11.48 11.45 -43.74
C ASP A 416 -11.09 11.85 -42.32
N GLU A 417 -10.79 10.90 -41.48
CA GLU A 417 -10.20 11.11 -40.15
C GLU A 417 -8.68 10.91 -40.20
N ILE A 418 -7.98 11.68 -39.37
CA ILE A 418 -6.56 11.50 -39.09
C ILE A 418 -6.35 11.29 -37.58
N CYS A 419 -5.69 10.20 -37.24
CA CYS A 419 -5.27 9.91 -35.87
C CYS A 419 -3.77 10.19 -35.75
N ILE A 420 -3.39 11.10 -34.86
CA ILE A 420 -1.99 11.38 -34.50
C ILE A 420 -1.71 10.70 -33.16
N VAL A 421 -0.57 10.04 -33.06
CA VAL A 421 -0.12 9.33 -31.86
C VAL A 421 1.30 9.76 -31.52
N GLU A 422 1.50 10.20 -30.29
CA GLU A 422 2.83 10.31 -29.71
C GLU A 422 3.21 8.94 -29.15
N CYS A 423 4.37 8.42 -29.53
CA CYS A 423 4.88 7.12 -29.07
C CYS A 423 6.29 7.25 -28.50
N ASP A 424 6.61 6.37 -27.55
CA ASP A 424 7.93 6.24 -26.95
C ASP A 424 8.97 5.67 -27.92
N ALA A 425 10.23 5.51 -27.46
CA ALA A 425 11.32 4.94 -28.23
C ALA A 425 11.08 3.46 -28.65
N SER A 426 10.15 2.76 -28.01
CA SER A 426 9.72 1.40 -28.31
C SER A 426 8.50 1.38 -29.25
N TYR A 427 8.06 2.52 -29.76
CA TYR A 427 6.84 2.71 -30.57
C TYR A 427 5.55 2.36 -29.83
N LYS A 428 5.49 2.50 -28.53
CA LYS A 428 4.27 2.32 -27.74
C LYS A 428 3.53 3.65 -27.62
N ALA A 429 2.22 3.66 -27.88
CA ALA A 429 1.37 4.84 -27.83
C ALA A 429 1.26 5.39 -26.39
N VAL A 430 1.56 6.68 -26.18
CA VAL A 430 1.47 7.38 -24.90
C VAL A 430 0.43 8.49 -24.91
N LYS A 431 0.25 9.18 -26.07
CA LYS A 431 -0.81 10.18 -26.27
C LYS A 431 -1.40 10.01 -27.65
N ALA A 432 -2.67 10.32 -27.83
CA ALA A 432 -3.28 10.30 -29.15
C ALA A 432 -4.48 11.26 -29.27
N GLY A 433 -4.76 11.66 -30.49
CA GLY A 433 -5.93 12.47 -30.86
C GLY A 433 -6.40 12.18 -32.27
N ILE A 434 -7.68 12.35 -32.50
CA ILE A 434 -8.31 12.19 -33.81
C ILE A 434 -9.00 13.50 -34.21
N THR A 435 -8.91 13.88 -35.49
CA THR A 435 -9.66 14.98 -36.05
C THR A 435 -10.09 14.67 -37.50
N THR A 436 -11.12 15.36 -37.98
CA THR A 436 -11.52 15.28 -39.38
C THR A 436 -10.57 16.11 -40.24
N VAL A 437 -10.16 15.57 -41.35
CA VAL A 437 -9.22 16.20 -42.30
C VAL A 437 -9.89 17.31 -43.07
N THR A 438 -9.20 18.46 -43.15
CA THR A 438 -9.46 19.56 -44.10
C THR A 438 -8.21 19.71 -44.97
N SER A 439 -8.27 19.29 -46.22
CA SER A 439 -7.14 19.40 -47.16
C SER A 439 -7.32 20.58 -48.12
N GLN A 440 -6.20 21.05 -48.68
CA GLN A 440 -6.19 22.05 -49.74
C GLN A 440 -6.87 21.49 -50.99
N ALA A 441 -7.80 22.25 -51.58
CA ALA A 441 -8.49 21.87 -52.81
C ALA A 441 -7.57 21.84 -54.03
#